data_73c7d6c0721c4ead53db834db1812b48
#
_entry.id   73c7d6c0721c4ead53db834db1812b48
#
_cell.length_a   1.000
_cell.length_b   1.000
_cell.length_c   1.000
_cell.angle_alpha   90.00
_cell.angle_beta   90.00
_cell.angle_gamma   90.00
#
_symmetry.space_group_name_H-M   'P 1'
#
loop_
_entity.id
_entity.type
_entity.pdbx_description
1 polymer ?
#
loop_
_entity_poly.entity_id
_entity_poly.type
_entity_poly.pdbx_seq_one_letter_code
_entity_poly.pdbx_strand_id
1 'polypeptide(L)'
;PIKIATKGVPHDYRSTLLPIVIANMGYRIDWVEPSSADLLIVGPFAEKKVKPYRWCPKPFRPIIGKAIESAKGKKDRQALTLFHTQENERHDYLPTDYSISFDLGILSEKHFRLPYWMEMLDWSHEGISGNSNPRYGELLQIATLMTPLGNRYLNRNGACALLSSHLREPRGSLFSALEKIV
;
A
#
# COMPACT_ATOMS: atom_id res chain seq x y z
N PRO A 1 10.02 -14.80 -17.29
CA PRO A 1 9.80 -13.47 -16.75
C PRO A 1 8.30 -13.15 -16.65
N ILE A 2 7.95 -12.32 -15.67
CA ILE A 2 6.60 -11.75 -15.56
C ILE A 2 6.68 -10.29 -16.02
N LYS A 3 5.83 -9.90 -16.95
CA LYS A 3 5.73 -8.52 -17.41
C LYS A 3 4.84 -7.72 -16.47
N ILE A 4 5.43 -6.78 -15.74
CA ILE A 4 4.74 -5.93 -14.76
C ILE A 4 4.75 -4.48 -15.22
N ALA A 5 3.59 -3.83 -15.14
CA ALA A 5 3.46 -2.39 -15.25
C ALA A 5 2.88 -1.79 -13.96
N THR A 6 3.14 -0.52 -13.75
CA THR A 6 2.61 0.22 -12.60
C THR A 6 1.88 1.48 -13.05
N LYS A 7 0.86 1.88 -12.29
CA LYS A 7 0.12 3.12 -12.52
C LYS A 7 -0.31 3.75 -11.19
N GLY A 8 0.06 5.00 -10.97
CA GLY A 8 -0.33 5.73 -9.76
C GLY A 8 0.26 5.18 -8.46
N VAL A 9 1.43 4.57 -8.55
CA VAL A 9 2.24 4.15 -7.41
C VAL A 9 3.35 5.18 -7.16
N PRO A 10 4.01 5.18 -5.99
CA PRO A 10 5.21 5.97 -5.74
C PRO A 10 6.32 5.67 -6.75
N HIS A 11 7.21 6.65 -7.01
CA HIS A 11 8.29 6.52 -7.99
C HIS A 11 9.30 5.42 -7.66
N ASP A 12 9.47 5.12 -6.38
CA ASP A 12 10.37 4.12 -5.81
C ASP A 12 9.70 2.74 -5.60
N TYR A 13 8.51 2.53 -6.16
CA TYR A 13 7.71 1.31 -5.97
C TYR A 13 8.47 0.02 -6.30
N ARG A 14 9.39 0.08 -7.25
CA ARG A 14 10.21 -1.08 -7.64
C ARG A 14 11.09 -1.62 -6.50
N SER A 15 11.35 -0.81 -5.50
CA SER A 15 12.13 -1.15 -4.31
C SER A 15 11.26 -1.52 -3.10
N THR A 16 9.93 -1.63 -3.27
CA THR A 16 9.02 -2.04 -2.20
C THR A 16 8.97 -3.55 -2.03
N LEU A 17 8.33 -4.01 -0.95
CA LEU A 17 8.28 -5.41 -0.58
C LEU A 17 7.72 -6.32 -1.69
N LEU A 18 6.62 -5.94 -2.35
CA LEU A 18 5.96 -6.83 -3.32
C LEU A 18 6.86 -7.22 -4.49
N PRO A 19 7.55 -6.31 -5.20
CA PRO A 19 8.53 -6.68 -6.22
C PRO A 19 9.67 -7.53 -5.68
N ILE A 20 10.17 -7.26 -4.47
CA ILE A 20 11.24 -8.03 -3.82
C ILE A 20 10.78 -9.47 -3.57
N VAL A 21 9.57 -9.65 -3.04
CA VAL A 21 8.99 -10.99 -2.81
C VAL A 21 8.85 -11.75 -4.12
N ILE A 22 8.33 -11.14 -5.17
CA ILE A 22 8.20 -11.78 -6.49
C ILE A 22 9.57 -12.24 -7.02
N ALA A 23 10.60 -11.40 -6.88
CA ALA A 23 11.95 -11.75 -7.28
C ALA A 23 12.54 -12.90 -6.43
N ASN A 24 12.34 -12.88 -5.11
CA ASN A 24 12.80 -13.93 -4.20
C ASN A 24 12.09 -15.27 -4.43
N MET A 25 10.88 -15.27 -4.99
CA MET A 25 10.20 -16.48 -5.44
C MET A 25 10.78 -17.05 -6.75
N GLY A 26 11.85 -16.48 -7.28
CA GLY A 26 12.53 -16.92 -8.49
C GLY A 26 11.95 -16.37 -9.79
N TYR A 27 11.02 -15.43 -9.71
CA TYR A 27 10.45 -14.79 -10.91
C TYR A 27 11.32 -13.60 -11.33
N ARG A 28 11.73 -13.59 -12.60
CA ARG A 28 12.32 -12.38 -13.20
C ARG A 28 11.20 -11.40 -13.56
N ILE A 29 11.33 -10.16 -13.12
CA ILE A 29 10.38 -9.08 -13.44
C ILE A 29 10.91 -8.30 -14.64
N ASP A 30 10.11 -8.21 -15.70
CA ASP A 30 10.31 -7.31 -16.83
C ASP A 30 9.34 -6.14 -16.68
N TRP A 31 9.87 -4.95 -16.38
CA TRP A 31 9.05 -3.73 -16.25
C TRP A 31 8.70 -3.20 -17.64
N VAL A 32 7.42 -3.13 -17.93
CA VAL A 32 6.89 -2.78 -19.26
C VAL A 32 5.82 -1.69 -19.19
N GLU A 33 5.42 -1.18 -20.35
CA GLU A 33 4.26 -0.29 -20.45
C GLU A 33 2.95 -1.04 -20.16
N PRO A 34 1.90 -0.36 -19.64
CA PRO A 34 0.63 -0.99 -19.27
C PRO A 34 -0.04 -1.81 -20.38
N SER A 35 0.15 -1.44 -21.64
CA SER A 35 -0.42 -2.14 -22.79
C SER A 35 0.21 -3.50 -23.05
N SER A 36 1.39 -3.78 -22.52
CA SER A 36 2.19 -4.98 -22.73
C SER A 36 2.33 -5.83 -21.48
N ALA A 37 1.69 -5.43 -20.38
CA ALA A 37 1.82 -6.08 -19.08
C ALA A 37 0.95 -7.34 -18.99
N ASP A 38 1.44 -8.34 -18.24
CA ASP A 38 0.66 -9.47 -17.74
C ASP A 38 -0.03 -9.10 -16.41
N LEU A 39 0.65 -8.30 -15.59
CA LEU A 39 0.16 -7.76 -14.32
C LEU A 39 0.26 -6.23 -14.31
N LEU A 40 -0.84 -5.55 -14.07
CA LEU A 40 -0.89 -4.10 -13.85
C LEU A 40 -1.13 -3.80 -12.38
N ILE A 41 -0.14 -3.27 -11.71
CA ILE A 41 -0.25 -2.81 -10.32
C ILE A 41 -0.72 -1.36 -10.30
N VAL A 42 -1.85 -1.13 -9.64
CA VAL A 42 -2.53 0.16 -9.60
C VAL A 42 -2.48 0.71 -8.18
N GLY A 43 -1.85 1.84 -7.98
CA GLY A 43 -1.77 2.52 -6.70
C GLY A 43 -2.87 3.56 -6.49
N PRO A 44 -2.96 4.14 -5.29
CA PRO A 44 -4.00 5.11 -4.92
C PRO A 44 -3.94 6.41 -5.72
N PHE A 45 -2.81 6.71 -6.36
CA PHE A 45 -2.62 7.92 -7.16
C PHE A 45 -2.96 7.73 -8.64
N ALA A 46 -3.45 6.55 -9.04
CA ALA A 46 -3.76 6.24 -10.44
C ALA A 46 -4.93 7.07 -10.99
N GLU A 47 -5.87 7.45 -10.16
CA GLU A 47 -7.02 8.23 -10.53
C GLU A 47 -7.03 9.60 -9.85
N LYS A 48 -6.43 10.58 -10.51
CA LYS A 48 -6.78 11.99 -10.26
C LYS A 48 -8.12 12.39 -10.93
N LYS A 49 -8.83 11.45 -11.53
CA LYS A 49 -10.12 11.74 -12.16
C LYS A 49 -11.14 12.04 -11.07
N VAL A 50 -11.62 13.27 -11.05
CA VAL A 50 -12.87 13.66 -10.38
C VAL A 50 -13.88 12.55 -10.68
N LYS A 51 -14.38 11.88 -9.63
CA LYS A 51 -15.39 10.82 -9.80
C LYS A 51 -16.50 11.43 -10.66
N PRO A 52 -16.72 10.98 -11.90
CA PRO A 52 -17.63 11.67 -12.84
C PRO A 52 -19.07 11.73 -12.34
N TYR A 53 -19.36 11.00 -11.27
CA TYR A 53 -20.67 10.93 -10.61
C TYR A 53 -20.71 11.62 -9.22
N ARG A 54 -19.71 12.47 -8.88
CA ARG A 54 -19.75 13.22 -7.61
C ARG A 54 -21.00 14.11 -7.50
N TRP A 55 -21.50 14.57 -8.66
CA TRP A 55 -22.77 15.30 -8.80
C TRP A 55 -24.01 14.39 -8.80
N CYS A 56 -23.83 13.06 -9.01
CA CYS A 56 -24.92 12.10 -9.08
C CYS A 56 -25.42 11.74 -7.66
N PRO A 57 -26.73 11.74 -7.41
CA PRO A 57 -27.32 11.30 -6.16
C PRO A 57 -26.87 9.87 -5.81
N LYS A 58 -26.59 9.62 -4.52
CA LYS A 58 -26.04 8.34 -4.01
C LYS A 58 -26.73 7.07 -4.55
N PRO A 59 -28.08 7.00 -4.66
CA PRO A 59 -28.76 5.78 -5.10
C PRO A 59 -28.46 5.40 -6.56
N PHE A 60 -28.09 6.37 -7.42
CA PHE A 60 -27.83 6.10 -8.85
C PHE A 60 -26.35 5.79 -9.16
N ARG A 61 -25.44 5.97 -8.21
CA ARG A 61 -24.01 5.76 -8.40
C ARG A 61 -23.64 4.34 -8.86
N PRO A 62 -24.24 3.26 -8.32
CA PRO A 62 -23.93 1.90 -8.78
C PRO A 62 -24.37 1.64 -10.23
N ILE A 63 -25.48 2.23 -10.67
CA ILE A 63 -26.01 2.07 -12.02
C ILE A 63 -25.10 2.75 -13.03
N ILE A 64 -24.67 3.97 -12.75
CA ILE A 64 -23.76 4.73 -13.60
C ILE A 64 -22.38 4.06 -13.65
N GLY A 65 -21.89 3.55 -12.53
CA GLY A 65 -20.64 2.78 -12.47
C GLY A 65 -20.66 1.59 -13.40
N LYS A 66 -21.70 0.76 -13.33
CA LYS A 66 -21.89 -0.40 -14.21
C LYS A 66 -22.00 -0.04 -15.69
N ALA A 67 -22.71 1.05 -16.01
CA ALA A 67 -22.85 1.53 -17.40
C ALA A 67 -21.50 2.00 -17.98
N ILE A 68 -20.67 2.67 -17.17
CA ILE A 68 -19.31 3.08 -17.57
C ILE A 68 -18.40 1.87 -17.78
N GLU A 69 -18.50 0.84 -16.94
CA GLU A 69 -17.74 -0.40 -17.08
C GLU A 69 -18.17 -1.18 -18.35
N SER A 70 -19.46 -1.27 -18.61
CA SER A 70 -19.99 -1.91 -19.83
C SER A 70 -19.60 -1.19 -21.12
N ALA A 71 -19.43 0.14 -21.08
CA ALA A 71 -18.99 0.93 -22.23
C ALA A 71 -17.48 0.82 -22.50
N LYS A 72 -16.68 0.33 -21.55
CA LYS A 72 -15.29 -0.04 -21.76
C LYS A 72 -15.26 -1.40 -22.46
N GLY A 73 -15.44 -1.39 -23.79
CA GLY A 73 -15.48 -2.60 -24.60
C GLY A 73 -14.43 -3.65 -24.26
N LYS A 74 -14.76 -4.92 -24.46
CA LYS A 74 -13.86 -6.08 -24.30
C LYS A 74 -12.56 -5.83 -25.06
N LYS A 75 -11.50 -5.48 -24.33
CA LYS A 75 -10.14 -5.52 -24.85
C LYS A 75 -9.68 -6.97 -24.84
N ASP A 76 -9.26 -7.47 -26.00
CA ASP A 76 -8.52 -8.72 -26.08
C ASP A 76 -7.33 -8.68 -25.12
N ARG A 77 -7.23 -9.72 -24.28
CA ARG A 77 -6.18 -9.94 -23.27
C ARG A 77 -5.90 -8.74 -22.37
N GLN A 78 -6.75 -8.58 -21.38
CA GLN A 78 -6.55 -7.57 -20.35
C GLN A 78 -5.54 -8.10 -19.32
N ALA A 79 -4.51 -7.30 -19.00
CA ALA A 79 -3.61 -7.60 -17.90
C ALA A 79 -4.40 -7.83 -16.61
N LEU A 80 -3.96 -8.78 -15.78
CA LEU A 80 -4.48 -8.93 -14.43
C LEU A 80 -4.23 -7.63 -13.66
N THR A 81 -5.23 -7.14 -12.95
CA THR A 81 -5.13 -5.88 -12.22
C THR A 81 -5.05 -6.12 -10.72
N LEU A 82 -4.07 -5.47 -10.07
CA LEU A 82 -3.85 -5.54 -8.64
C LEU A 82 -3.82 -4.13 -8.05
N PHE A 83 -4.78 -3.79 -7.21
CA PHE A 83 -4.71 -2.59 -6.40
C PHE A 83 -3.76 -2.81 -5.23
N HIS A 84 -2.75 -1.95 -5.09
CA HIS A 84 -1.84 -1.98 -3.94
C HIS A 84 -1.75 -0.60 -3.31
N THR A 85 -2.08 -0.52 -2.03
CA THR A 85 -2.02 0.72 -1.28
C THR A 85 -1.37 0.55 0.09
N GLN A 86 -0.59 1.56 0.46
CA GLN A 86 -0.05 1.79 1.80
C GLN A 86 -0.65 3.05 2.42
N GLU A 87 -1.56 3.70 1.69
CA GLU A 87 -2.30 4.88 2.11
C GLU A 87 -3.60 4.46 2.82
N ASN A 88 -4.26 5.41 3.48
CA ASN A 88 -5.55 5.19 4.14
C ASN A 88 -6.70 5.10 3.12
N GLU A 89 -6.54 4.22 2.14
CA GLU A 89 -7.56 3.91 1.12
C GLU A 89 -8.01 2.47 1.29
N ARG A 90 -9.30 2.25 1.11
CA ARG A 90 -9.93 0.94 1.28
C ARG A 90 -9.51 -0.02 0.15
N HIS A 91 -9.53 -1.32 0.44
CA HIS A 91 -9.21 -2.39 -0.51
C HIS A 91 -10.05 -2.35 -1.80
N ASP A 92 -11.26 -1.79 -1.75
CA ASP A 92 -12.20 -1.63 -2.85
C ASP A 92 -12.22 -0.22 -3.46
N TYR A 93 -11.18 0.58 -3.20
CA TYR A 93 -11.05 1.95 -3.71
C TYR A 93 -11.07 2.03 -5.24
N LEU A 94 -10.44 1.06 -5.90
CA LEU A 94 -10.44 0.91 -7.36
C LEU A 94 -11.01 -0.46 -7.76
N PRO A 95 -11.77 -0.55 -8.87
CA PRO A 95 -12.25 -1.81 -9.40
C PRO A 95 -11.08 -2.58 -10.05
N THR A 96 -10.48 -3.50 -9.31
CA THR A 96 -9.37 -4.37 -9.74
C THR A 96 -9.70 -5.82 -9.47
N ASP A 97 -8.97 -6.74 -10.10
CA ASP A 97 -9.17 -8.18 -9.92
C ASP A 97 -8.77 -8.63 -8.52
N TYR A 98 -7.68 -8.05 -8.00
CA TYR A 98 -7.15 -8.30 -6.66
C TYR A 98 -6.77 -7.01 -5.96
N SER A 99 -6.64 -7.07 -4.63
CA SER A 99 -6.19 -5.93 -3.83
C SER A 99 -5.23 -6.34 -2.72
N ILE A 100 -4.27 -5.47 -2.44
CA ILE A 100 -3.39 -5.51 -1.27
C ILE A 100 -3.56 -4.20 -0.51
N SER A 101 -3.97 -4.29 0.75
CA SER A 101 -4.07 -3.14 1.64
C SER A 101 -3.84 -3.57 3.10
N PHE A 102 -3.94 -2.63 4.03
CA PHE A 102 -3.89 -2.96 5.45
C PHE A 102 -5.27 -3.13 6.10
N ASP A 103 -6.34 -3.14 5.31
CA ASP A 103 -7.71 -3.37 5.81
C ASP A 103 -7.82 -4.64 6.64
N LEU A 104 -8.54 -4.57 7.74
CA LEU A 104 -8.77 -5.67 8.65
C LEU A 104 -10.16 -6.27 8.41
N GLY A 105 -10.28 -7.59 8.58
CA GLY A 105 -11.57 -8.28 8.57
C GLY A 105 -12.20 -8.46 7.18
N ILE A 106 -11.45 -8.27 6.12
CA ILE A 106 -11.92 -8.53 4.76
C ILE A 106 -11.79 -10.03 4.48
N LEU A 107 -12.93 -10.71 4.39
CA LEU A 107 -13.02 -12.12 4.02
C LEU A 107 -13.21 -12.25 2.51
N SER A 108 -12.11 -12.21 1.76
CA SER A 108 -12.11 -12.35 0.31
C SER A 108 -10.83 -13.01 -0.17
N GLU A 109 -10.93 -14.00 -1.03
CA GLU A 109 -9.79 -14.62 -1.71
C GLU A 109 -9.08 -13.66 -2.68
N LYS A 110 -9.70 -12.53 -2.98
CA LYS A 110 -9.16 -11.49 -3.86
C LYS A 110 -8.49 -10.34 -3.11
N HIS A 111 -8.44 -10.41 -1.79
CA HIS A 111 -7.80 -9.41 -0.96
C HIS A 111 -6.73 -10.03 -0.09
N PHE A 112 -5.54 -9.44 -0.12
CA PHE A 112 -4.44 -9.78 0.77
C PHE A 112 -4.15 -8.61 1.70
N ARG A 113 -4.14 -8.87 3.01
CA ARG A 113 -3.79 -7.88 4.00
C ARG A 113 -2.26 -7.80 4.15
N LEU A 114 -1.68 -6.63 3.85
CA LEU A 114 -0.27 -6.35 4.04
C LEU A 114 -0.11 -5.11 4.93
N PRO A 115 0.08 -5.26 6.24
CA PRO A 115 0.35 -4.14 7.13
C PRO A 115 1.64 -3.42 6.74
N TYR A 116 1.63 -2.10 6.78
CA TYR A 116 2.75 -1.25 6.34
C TYR A 116 4.09 -1.59 7.01
N TRP A 117 4.06 -1.94 8.30
CA TRP A 117 5.27 -2.29 9.04
C TRP A 117 6.01 -3.52 8.47
N MET A 118 5.31 -4.41 7.76
CA MET A 118 5.93 -5.57 7.12
C MET A 118 6.96 -5.17 6.04
N GLU A 119 6.82 -4.00 5.45
CA GLU A 119 7.78 -3.50 4.46
C GLU A 119 9.10 -3.04 5.07
N MET A 120 9.15 -2.87 6.38
CA MET A 120 10.34 -2.47 7.14
C MET A 120 11.14 -3.66 7.67
N LEU A 121 10.72 -4.90 7.31
CA LEU A 121 11.40 -6.10 7.75
C LEU A 121 12.35 -6.64 6.69
N ASP A 122 13.43 -7.22 7.16
CA ASP A 122 14.35 -8.00 6.32
C ASP A 122 13.78 -9.40 6.09
N TRP A 123 13.20 -9.60 4.90
CA TRP A 123 12.63 -10.87 4.45
C TRP A 123 13.65 -11.75 3.72
N SER A 124 14.94 -11.40 3.73
CA SER A 124 15.97 -12.30 3.20
C SER A 124 16.03 -13.58 4.04
N HIS A 125 16.43 -14.68 3.40
CA HIS A 125 16.52 -15.99 4.08
C HIS A 125 17.40 -15.95 5.32
N GLU A 126 18.43 -15.12 5.30
CA GLU A 126 19.40 -15.02 6.39
C GLU A 126 19.04 -13.91 7.42
N GLY A 127 18.16 -12.99 7.07
CA GLY A 127 17.80 -11.85 7.93
C GLY A 127 19.02 -11.06 8.37
N ILE A 128 19.85 -10.64 7.42
CA ILE A 128 21.18 -10.08 7.70
C ILE A 128 21.03 -8.69 8.30
N SER A 129 21.64 -8.46 9.48
CA SER A 129 21.75 -7.14 10.08
C SER A 129 22.46 -6.17 9.14
N GLY A 130 21.92 -4.98 8.97
CA GLY A 130 22.45 -3.98 8.05
C GLY A 130 21.90 -4.06 6.62
N ASN A 131 21.01 -5.00 6.30
CA ASN A 131 20.25 -4.91 5.06
C ASN A 131 19.46 -3.60 5.03
N SER A 132 19.49 -2.93 3.89
CA SER A 132 18.81 -1.66 3.73
C SER A 132 17.95 -1.64 2.48
N ASN A 133 16.89 -0.85 2.54
CA ASN A 133 16.02 -0.57 1.41
C ASN A 133 16.13 0.91 1.06
N PRO A 134 16.21 1.31 -0.22
CA PRO A 134 16.31 2.71 -0.62
C PRO A 134 15.19 3.60 -0.07
N ARG A 135 14.03 3.01 0.18
CA ARG A 135 12.84 3.71 0.70
C ARG A 135 12.80 3.78 2.22
N TYR A 136 13.20 2.71 2.90
CA TYR A 136 12.97 2.55 4.35
C TYR A 136 14.25 2.64 5.19
N GLY A 137 15.40 2.69 4.55
CA GLY A 137 16.68 2.63 5.24
C GLY A 137 17.01 1.22 5.75
N GLU A 138 17.62 1.12 6.92
CA GLU A 138 17.96 -0.17 7.53
C GLU A 138 16.71 -0.97 7.89
N LEU A 139 16.67 -2.23 7.44
CA LEU A 139 15.54 -3.12 7.67
C LEU A 139 15.72 -3.85 9.01
N LEU A 140 14.61 -4.02 9.71
CA LEU A 140 14.57 -4.76 10.97
C LEU A 140 14.61 -6.26 10.72
N GLN A 141 15.42 -6.99 11.48
CA GLN A 141 15.40 -8.45 11.46
C GLN A 141 14.09 -8.97 12.07
N ILE A 142 13.53 -10.02 11.50
CA ILE A 142 12.33 -10.68 12.03
C ILE A 142 12.56 -11.15 13.48
N ALA A 143 13.77 -11.65 13.79
CA ALA A 143 14.16 -12.05 15.13
C ALA A 143 14.01 -10.92 16.17
N THR A 144 14.23 -9.67 15.77
CA THR A 144 14.04 -8.50 16.64
C THR A 144 12.58 -8.35 17.11
N LEU A 145 11.61 -8.68 16.25
CA LEU A 145 10.19 -8.64 16.61
C LEU A 145 9.80 -9.76 17.59
N MET A 146 10.51 -10.88 17.53
CA MET A 146 10.27 -12.03 18.42
C MET A 146 10.96 -11.88 19.77
N THR A 147 11.84 -10.90 19.91
CA THR A 147 12.55 -10.64 21.17
C THR A 147 11.61 -9.93 22.15
N PRO A 148 11.36 -10.49 23.35
CA PRO A 148 10.55 -9.82 24.34
C PRO A 148 11.09 -8.44 24.69
N LEU A 149 10.22 -7.44 24.68
CA LEU A 149 10.62 -6.05 25.03
C LEU A 149 11.08 -5.91 26.49
N GLY A 150 10.81 -6.91 27.32
CA GLY A 150 11.03 -6.84 28.77
C GLY A 150 10.24 -5.69 29.39
N ASN A 151 10.78 -5.11 30.45
CA ASN A 151 10.11 -4.01 31.17
C ASN A 151 10.48 -2.62 30.63
N ARG A 152 11.07 -2.51 29.45
CA ARG A 152 11.51 -1.21 28.87
C ARG A 152 10.35 -0.21 28.72
N TYR A 153 9.14 -0.70 28.43
CA TYR A 153 7.95 0.15 28.31
C TYR A 153 7.48 0.73 29.66
N LEU A 154 7.86 0.11 30.79
CA LEU A 154 7.49 0.57 32.13
C LEU A 154 8.35 1.77 32.58
N ASN A 155 9.50 1.96 31.98
CA ASN A 155 10.44 3.04 32.33
C ASN A 155 10.25 4.30 31.47
N ARG A 156 9.10 4.45 30.82
CA ARG A 156 8.79 5.63 30.01
C ARG A 156 8.31 6.77 30.91
N ASN A 157 8.99 7.91 30.85
CA ASN A 157 8.67 9.08 31.65
C ASN A 157 7.74 10.08 30.95
N GLY A 158 7.51 9.90 29.63
CA GLY A 158 6.63 10.77 28.85
C GLY A 158 5.19 10.31 28.90
N ALA A 159 4.25 11.24 29.06
CA ALA A 159 2.81 10.98 29.05
C ALA A 159 2.28 10.70 27.64
N CYS A 160 2.92 11.27 26.62
CA CYS A 160 2.49 11.15 25.23
C CYS A 160 3.71 11.19 24.28
N ALA A 161 3.58 10.55 23.12
CA ALA A 161 4.51 10.67 22.01
C ALA A 161 3.75 10.94 20.72
N LEU A 162 4.19 11.92 19.93
CA LEU A 162 3.69 12.21 18.60
C LEU A 162 4.79 11.96 17.57
N LEU A 163 4.55 11.02 16.65
CA LEU A 163 5.39 10.78 15.50
C LEU A 163 4.66 11.22 14.23
N SER A 164 5.23 12.18 13.52
CA SER A 164 4.64 12.68 12.28
C SER A 164 5.71 13.13 11.28
N SER A 165 5.56 12.78 10.02
CA SER A 165 6.45 13.24 8.93
C SER A 165 6.26 14.72 8.59
N HIS A 166 5.14 15.33 8.98
CA HIS A 166 4.86 16.76 8.79
C HIS A 166 3.79 17.24 9.78
N LEU A 167 3.83 18.52 10.13
CA LEU A 167 2.89 19.17 11.04
C LEU A 167 1.82 20.01 10.30
N ARG A 168 1.37 19.56 9.13
CA ARG A 168 0.23 20.19 8.45
C ARG A 168 -1.05 19.98 9.26
N GLU A 169 -1.98 20.95 9.17
CA GLU A 169 -3.28 20.82 9.85
C GLU A 169 -4.03 19.52 9.46
N PRO A 170 -4.69 18.88 10.43
CA PRO A 170 -4.91 19.27 11.86
C PRO A 170 -3.78 18.83 12.81
N ARG A 171 -2.68 18.24 12.33
CA ARG A 171 -1.60 17.69 13.18
C ARG A 171 -0.86 18.78 13.96
N GLY A 172 -0.63 19.95 13.35
CA GLY A 172 0.02 21.07 13.99
C GLY A 172 -0.77 21.59 15.18
N SER A 173 -2.07 21.80 15.00
CA SER A 173 -2.96 22.24 16.08
C SER A 173 -3.06 21.20 17.20
N LEU A 174 -3.11 19.91 16.87
CA LEU A 174 -3.13 18.84 17.86
C LEU A 174 -1.83 18.81 18.67
N PHE A 175 -0.67 18.92 18.01
CA PHE A 175 0.63 18.95 18.67
C PHE A 175 0.70 20.12 19.66
N SER A 176 0.36 21.33 19.20
CA SER A 176 0.37 22.53 20.05
C SER A 176 -0.62 22.47 21.22
N ALA A 177 -1.73 21.74 21.07
CA ALA A 177 -2.66 21.51 22.16
C ALA A 177 -2.09 20.54 23.20
N LEU A 178 -1.43 19.46 22.74
CA LEU A 178 -0.81 18.48 23.63
C LEU A 178 0.36 19.05 24.42
N GLU A 179 1.21 19.90 23.82
CA GLU A 179 2.31 20.57 24.51
C GLU A 179 1.87 21.42 25.71
N LYS A 180 0.63 21.92 25.70
CA LYS A 180 0.08 22.73 26.79
C LYS A 180 -0.47 21.91 27.96
N ILE A 181 -0.67 20.60 27.75
CA ILE A 181 -1.29 19.70 28.73
C ILE A 181 -0.24 18.86 29.44
N VAL A 182 0.91 18.66 28.83
CA VAL A 182 2.05 17.87 29.35
C VAL A 182 3.12 18.76 29.90
#